data_d11980418f23b138a11bb2327d875544
#
_entry.id   d11980418f23b138a11bb2327d875544
#
_cell.length_a   1.000
_cell.length_b   1.000
_cell.length_c   1.000
_cell.angle_alpha   90.00
_cell.angle_beta   90.00
_cell.angle_gamma   90.00
#
_symmetry.space_group_name_H-M   'P 1'
#
loop_
_entity.id
_entity.type
_entity.pdbx_description
1 polymer ?
#
loop_
_entity_poly.entity_id
_entity_poly.type
_entity_poly.pdbx_seq_one_letter_code
_entity_poly.pdbx_strand_id
1 'polypeptide(L)'
;MSRGCTLKSLGQVCLLAVGMAAGTTFAQDQLTNEVLQSADYARGRLAFQQRCSACHTLADGGANLAGPNLWGVVNNPAGSKEGFAYSAALSSAKFNWTPDRLAEFIADPGESLAGTIMMMPEGVPAADRIPVISFIMVETGIASWPRPEPEPVDANADQNVPISERYASFWNHMMYNTTHYRLVNGSDEIVFDAYFNTDGSVSSNQESIRGFWRVDARDFFCYALYGLPIEPFEFVECFPIVAMSIPRFAEELWRSNPVGDVTLHGGILPGRPGT
;
A
#
# COMPACT_ATOMS: atom_id res chain seq x y z
N MET A 1 -67.65 -13.01 68.42
CA MET A 1 -66.50 -13.37 69.29
C MET A 1 -65.22 -13.01 68.57
N SER A 2 -64.74 -11.80 68.76
CA SER A 2 -63.80 -11.28 69.68
C SER A 2 -62.43 -11.95 69.62
N ARG A 3 -61.47 -11.18 69.22
CA ARG A 3 -60.08 -10.84 69.67
C ARG A 3 -59.20 -10.77 68.46
N GLY A 4 -58.51 -9.67 68.06
CA GLY A 4 -57.81 -8.70 68.87
C GLY A 4 -56.35 -9.14 69.08
N CYS A 5 -55.44 -8.70 68.27
CA CYS A 5 -54.04 -8.54 68.71
C CYS A 5 -53.23 -7.65 67.76
N THR A 6 -52.92 -6.50 68.19
CA THR A 6 -51.75 -5.62 68.33
C THR A 6 -50.65 -5.71 67.30
N LEU A 7 -50.37 -4.51 66.75
CA LEU A 7 -49.17 -4.01 66.14
C LEU A 7 -47.86 -4.35 66.91
N LYS A 8 -46.83 -4.77 66.20
CA LYS A 8 -45.46 -4.46 66.56
C LYS A 8 -44.71 -4.13 65.31
N SER A 9 -44.23 -2.91 65.22
CA SER A 9 -43.36 -2.34 64.29
C SER A 9 -41.95 -2.96 64.38
N LEU A 10 -41.42 -3.43 63.27
CA LEU A 10 -39.97 -3.63 63.10
C LEU A 10 -39.60 -3.07 61.71
N GLY A 11 -38.81 -2.02 61.75
CA GLY A 11 -38.32 -1.32 60.58
C GLY A 11 -37.45 -2.24 59.71
N GLN A 12 -37.89 -2.44 58.51
CA GLN A 12 -37.09 -3.13 57.48
C GLN A 12 -36.36 -2.05 56.67
N VAL A 13 -35.07 -1.87 56.98
CA VAL A 13 -34.16 -1.07 56.20
C VAL A 13 -33.98 -1.80 54.89
N CYS A 14 -34.58 -1.31 53.81
CA CYS A 14 -34.23 -1.72 52.44
C CYS A 14 -32.84 -1.12 52.09
N LEU A 15 -31.79 -1.90 52.21
CA LEU A 15 -30.54 -1.64 51.56
C LEU A 15 -30.75 -1.78 50.05
N LEU A 16 -30.85 -0.65 49.35
CA LEU A 16 -30.70 -0.58 47.90
C LEU A 16 -29.21 -0.87 47.59
N ALA A 17 -28.91 -2.08 47.22
CA ALA A 17 -27.65 -2.42 46.60
C ALA A 17 -27.62 -1.75 45.21
N VAL A 18 -26.96 -0.60 45.13
CA VAL A 18 -26.57 0.00 43.84
C VAL A 18 -25.50 -0.91 43.26
N GLY A 19 -25.93 -1.82 42.38
CA GLY A 19 -25.03 -2.59 41.55
C GLY A 19 -24.23 -1.63 40.63
N MET A 20 -23.01 -1.32 40.99
CA MET A 20 -22.04 -0.78 40.03
C MET A 20 -21.82 -1.85 38.97
N ALA A 21 -22.47 -1.72 37.84
CA ALA A 21 -22.07 -2.38 36.62
C ALA A 21 -20.71 -1.80 36.26
N ALA A 22 -19.66 -2.53 36.59
CA ALA A 22 -18.33 -2.27 36.02
C ALA A 22 -18.46 -2.48 34.51
N GLY A 23 -18.70 -1.39 33.79
CA GLY A 23 -18.55 -1.37 32.34
C GLY A 23 -17.10 -1.73 32.05
N THR A 24 -16.86 -2.93 31.56
CA THR A 24 -15.60 -3.27 30.92
C THR A 24 -15.52 -2.40 29.67
N THR A 25 -14.92 -1.24 29.78
CA THR A 25 -14.37 -0.52 28.64
C THR A 25 -13.33 -1.45 28.07
N PHE A 26 -13.65 -2.11 26.97
CA PHE A 26 -12.63 -2.69 26.12
C PHE A 26 -11.79 -1.49 25.66
N ALA A 27 -10.59 -1.35 26.23
CA ALA A 27 -9.58 -0.48 25.65
C ALA A 27 -9.41 -1.02 24.21
N GLN A 28 -9.80 -0.22 23.23
CA GLN A 28 -9.41 -0.48 21.86
C GLN A 28 -7.88 -0.47 21.91
N ASP A 29 -7.25 -1.62 21.67
CA ASP A 29 -5.80 -1.69 21.59
C ASP A 29 -5.36 -0.72 20.50
N GLN A 30 -4.76 0.38 20.90
CA GLN A 30 -4.21 1.36 19.96
C GLN A 30 -3.10 0.68 19.17
N LEU A 31 -3.03 0.95 17.88
CA LEU A 31 -1.94 0.45 17.04
C LEU A 31 -0.63 1.13 17.48
N THR A 32 0.10 0.45 18.35
CA THR A 32 1.39 0.93 18.84
C THR A 32 2.48 0.78 17.79
N ASN A 33 3.59 1.51 17.96
CA ASN A 33 4.74 1.39 17.06
C ASN A 33 5.30 -0.04 17.03
N GLU A 34 5.25 -0.76 18.15
CA GLU A 34 5.72 -2.15 18.22
C GLU A 34 4.86 -3.09 17.36
N VAL A 35 3.54 -2.90 17.39
CA VAL A 35 2.60 -3.66 16.55
C VAL A 35 2.84 -3.35 15.07
N LEU A 36 2.99 -2.07 14.72
CA LEU A 36 3.23 -1.64 13.34
C LEU A 36 4.59 -2.09 12.82
N GLN A 37 5.65 -2.02 13.66
CA GLN A 37 6.99 -2.46 13.30
C GLN A 37 7.07 -3.99 13.08
N SER A 38 6.28 -4.76 13.84
CA SER A 38 6.22 -6.22 13.70
C SER A 38 5.35 -6.70 12.54
N ALA A 39 4.66 -5.78 11.87
CA ALA A 39 3.78 -6.13 10.75
C ALA A 39 4.57 -6.61 9.53
N ASP A 40 3.97 -7.53 8.79
CA ASP A 40 4.54 -8.06 7.56
C ASP A 40 4.59 -6.97 6.47
N TYR A 41 5.76 -6.40 6.27
CA TYR A 41 6.01 -5.34 5.28
C TYR A 41 5.69 -5.81 3.84
N ALA A 42 6.07 -7.04 3.47
CA ALA A 42 5.82 -7.55 2.12
C ALA A 42 4.32 -7.71 1.85
N ARG A 43 3.58 -8.19 2.84
CA ARG A 43 2.12 -8.26 2.81
C ARG A 43 1.48 -6.87 2.70
N GLY A 44 1.98 -5.90 3.47
CA GLY A 44 1.52 -4.51 3.43
C GLY A 44 1.72 -3.88 2.07
N ARG A 45 2.90 -4.09 1.47
CA ARG A 45 3.22 -3.67 0.11
C ARG A 45 2.25 -4.28 -0.90
N LEU A 46 2.03 -5.58 -0.84
CA LEU A 46 1.12 -6.28 -1.75
C LEU A 46 -0.32 -5.75 -1.63
N ALA A 47 -0.80 -5.55 -0.40
CA ALA A 47 -2.12 -4.98 -0.14
C ALA A 47 -2.24 -3.56 -0.70
N PHE A 48 -1.22 -2.72 -0.53
CA PHE A 48 -1.18 -1.38 -1.11
C PHE A 48 -1.26 -1.42 -2.64
N GLN A 49 -0.44 -2.24 -3.27
CA GLN A 49 -0.39 -2.37 -4.72
C GLN A 49 -1.71 -2.84 -5.32
N GLN A 50 -2.34 -3.81 -4.71
CA GLN A 50 -3.60 -4.37 -5.20
C GLN A 50 -4.81 -3.47 -5.01
N ARG A 51 -4.81 -2.62 -3.97
CA ARG A 51 -6.02 -1.92 -3.51
C ARG A 51 -5.90 -0.40 -3.48
N CYS A 52 -4.69 0.15 -3.40
CA CYS A 52 -4.47 1.56 -3.15
C CYS A 52 -3.73 2.28 -4.29
N SER A 53 -2.74 1.62 -4.91
CA SER A 53 -1.80 2.25 -5.84
C SER A 53 -2.43 2.78 -7.13
N ALA A 54 -3.59 2.24 -7.55
CA ALA A 54 -4.33 2.77 -8.68
C ALA A 54 -4.85 4.21 -8.48
N CYS A 55 -5.03 4.59 -7.19
CA CYS A 55 -5.59 5.88 -6.82
C CYS A 55 -4.63 6.77 -6.02
N HIS A 56 -3.61 6.22 -5.38
CA HIS A 56 -2.72 6.94 -4.47
C HIS A 56 -1.24 6.71 -4.80
N THR A 57 -0.44 7.75 -4.62
CA THR A 57 1.03 7.68 -4.65
C THR A 57 1.61 7.89 -3.25
N LEU A 58 2.84 7.42 -2.99
CA LEU A 58 3.52 7.54 -1.69
C LEU A 58 4.76 8.44 -1.73
N ALA A 59 5.33 8.71 -2.91
CA ALA A 59 6.57 9.48 -3.03
C ALA A 59 6.39 10.92 -2.54
N ASP A 60 7.46 11.52 -1.98
CA ASP A 60 7.47 12.95 -1.67
C ASP A 60 7.28 13.77 -2.96
N GLY A 61 6.34 14.73 -2.92
CA GLY A 61 5.96 15.47 -4.12
C GLY A 61 5.24 14.64 -5.20
N GLY A 62 4.88 13.39 -4.90
CA GLY A 62 4.15 12.52 -5.83
C GLY A 62 2.80 13.10 -6.25
N ALA A 63 2.36 12.74 -7.47
CA ALA A 63 1.11 13.24 -8.03
C ALA A 63 -0.11 12.80 -7.23
N ASN A 64 -1.12 13.69 -7.14
CA ASN A 64 -2.48 13.27 -6.84
C ASN A 64 -3.05 12.55 -8.06
N LEU A 65 -3.68 11.41 -7.84
CA LEU A 65 -4.37 10.63 -8.88
C LEU A 65 -5.90 10.72 -8.67
N ALA A 66 -6.61 9.61 -8.76
CA ALA A 66 -8.02 9.55 -8.35
C ALA A 66 -8.20 9.78 -6.85
N GLY A 67 -7.17 9.53 -6.05
CA GLY A 67 -7.02 9.88 -4.64
C GLY A 67 -5.81 10.81 -4.42
N PRO A 68 -5.67 11.41 -3.22
CA PRO A 68 -4.53 12.24 -2.90
C PRO A 68 -3.24 11.43 -2.77
N ASN A 69 -2.10 12.08 -3.01
CA ASN A 69 -0.81 11.54 -2.60
C ASN A 69 -0.79 11.38 -1.07
N LEU A 70 -0.31 10.23 -0.59
CA LEU A 70 -0.33 9.86 0.83
C LEU A 70 0.95 10.22 1.60
N TRP A 71 1.93 10.89 0.96
CA TRP A 71 3.11 11.37 1.66
C TRP A 71 2.71 12.26 2.85
N GLY A 72 3.15 11.86 4.04
CA GLY A 72 2.84 12.55 5.28
C GLY A 72 1.38 12.40 5.74
N VAL A 73 0.62 11.40 5.28
CA VAL A 73 -0.78 11.23 5.66
C VAL A 73 -0.93 11.01 7.17
N VAL A 74 -0.08 10.18 7.79
CA VAL A 74 -0.14 9.91 9.23
C VAL A 74 0.24 11.16 10.02
N ASN A 75 -0.53 11.47 11.05
CA ASN A 75 -0.46 12.65 11.91
C ASN A 75 -0.88 13.98 11.25
N ASN A 76 -1.19 14.01 9.95
CA ASN A 76 -1.69 15.20 9.28
C ASN A 76 -3.23 15.30 9.33
N PRO A 77 -3.78 16.54 9.27
CA PRO A 77 -5.23 16.73 9.25
C PRO A 77 -5.88 16.03 8.06
N ALA A 78 -7.08 15.48 8.27
CA ALA A 78 -7.89 14.96 7.19
C ALA A 78 -8.18 16.07 6.16
N GLY A 79 -8.19 15.72 4.88
CA GLY A 79 -8.49 16.65 3.80
C GLY A 79 -7.46 17.76 3.57
N SER A 80 -6.22 17.60 4.04
CA SER A 80 -5.20 18.66 4.03
C SER A 80 -4.20 18.59 2.87
N LYS A 81 -4.19 17.55 2.07
CA LYS A 81 -3.22 17.46 0.95
C LYS A 81 -3.50 18.52 -0.09
N GLU A 82 -2.50 19.34 -0.35
CA GLU A 82 -2.59 20.44 -1.32
C GLU A 82 -2.86 19.91 -2.74
N GLY A 83 -3.66 20.69 -3.50
CA GLY A 83 -3.95 20.38 -4.90
C GLY A 83 -4.89 19.21 -5.13
N PHE A 84 -5.52 18.64 -4.09
CA PHE A 84 -6.52 17.59 -4.23
C PHE A 84 -7.92 18.08 -3.85
N ALA A 85 -8.91 17.77 -4.69
CA ALA A 85 -10.32 18.12 -4.45
C ALA A 85 -11.00 17.07 -3.57
N TYR A 86 -11.05 17.30 -2.28
CA TYR A 86 -11.70 16.41 -1.32
C TYR A 86 -13.23 16.51 -1.33
N SER A 87 -13.90 15.44 -0.88
CA SER A 87 -15.32 15.51 -0.54
C SER A 87 -15.58 16.52 0.60
N ALA A 88 -16.80 17.02 0.70
CA ALA A 88 -17.20 17.90 1.81
C ALA A 88 -16.98 17.22 3.17
N ALA A 89 -17.16 15.91 3.25
CA ALA A 89 -16.94 15.13 4.46
C ALA A 89 -15.47 15.21 4.92
N LEU A 90 -14.51 14.99 4.04
CA LEU A 90 -13.08 15.05 4.35
C LEU A 90 -12.59 16.50 4.55
N SER A 91 -13.05 17.46 3.72
CA SER A 91 -12.67 18.88 3.85
C SER A 91 -13.15 19.51 5.16
N SER A 92 -14.27 19.07 5.71
CA SER A 92 -14.82 19.56 6.98
C SER A 92 -14.39 18.75 8.20
N ALA A 93 -13.70 17.65 8.01
CA ALA A 93 -13.25 16.78 9.10
C ALA A 93 -12.30 17.50 10.06
N LYS A 94 -12.45 17.25 11.36
CA LYS A 94 -11.69 17.92 12.43
C LYS A 94 -10.83 16.93 13.20
N PHE A 95 -10.13 16.08 12.50
CA PHE A 95 -9.22 15.11 13.08
C PHE A 95 -7.94 14.97 12.27
N ASN A 96 -6.90 14.47 12.92
CA ASN A 96 -5.70 14.02 12.24
C ASN A 96 -5.79 12.51 11.98
N TRP A 97 -5.20 12.08 10.89
CA TRP A 97 -5.06 10.66 10.59
C TRP A 97 -4.09 10.00 11.57
N THR A 98 -4.57 9.07 12.35
CA THR A 98 -3.76 8.15 13.15
C THR A 98 -3.77 6.76 12.50
N PRO A 99 -2.83 5.86 12.85
CA PRO A 99 -2.89 4.48 12.37
C PRO A 99 -4.23 3.80 12.63
N ASP A 100 -4.81 4.00 13.82
CA ASP A 100 -6.13 3.44 14.18
C ASP A 100 -7.24 3.97 13.27
N ARG A 101 -7.29 5.29 13.06
CA ARG A 101 -8.29 5.91 12.17
C ARG A 101 -8.12 5.47 10.73
N LEU A 102 -6.89 5.28 10.27
CA LEU A 102 -6.63 4.72 8.95
C LEU A 102 -7.14 3.30 8.85
N ALA A 103 -6.91 2.47 9.89
CA ALA A 103 -7.39 1.10 9.93
C ALA A 103 -8.92 1.01 9.88
N GLU A 104 -9.62 1.89 10.60
CA GLU A 104 -11.08 2.00 10.55
C GLU A 104 -11.56 2.49 9.17
N PHE A 105 -10.93 3.55 8.65
CA PHE A 105 -11.33 4.15 7.39
C PHE A 105 -11.14 3.22 6.20
N ILE A 106 -10.01 2.51 6.11
CA ILE A 106 -9.76 1.57 5.00
C ILE A 106 -10.54 0.25 5.14
N ALA A 107 -11.15 0.00 6.30
CA ALA A 107 -12.05 -1.13 6.49
C ALA A 107 -13.37 -0.95 5.73
N ASP A 108 -13.97 0.21 5.86
CA ASP A 108 -15.15 0.67 5.14
C ASP A 108 -15.16 2.21 5.13
N PRO A 109 -14.68 2.84 4.06
CA PRO A 109 -14.63 4.30 3.99
C PRO A 109 -16.02 4.96 4.13
N GLY A 110 -17.06 4.34 3.56
CA GLY A 110 -18.40 4.87 3.58
C GLY A 110 -19.05 4.85 4.96
N GLU A 111 -18.83 3.77 5.71
CA GLU A 111 -19.29 3.63 7.09
C GLU A 111 -18.48 4.52 8.05
N SER A 112 -17.16 4.53 7.91
CA SER A 112 -16.24 5.30 8.76
C SER A 112 -16.42 6.82 8.59
N LEU A 113 -16.69 7.30 7.36
CA LEU A 113 -16.91 8.71 7.08
C LEU A 113 -17.97 8.89 6.00
N ALA A 114 -19.23 9.00 6.42
CA ALA A 114 -20.34 9.22 5.51
C ALA A 114 -20.14 10.45 4.61
N GLY A 115 -20.31 10.28 3.31
CA GLY A 115 -20.08 11.34 2.32
C GLY A 115 -18.64 11.43 1.79
N THR A 116 -17.76 10.49 2.14
CA THR A 116 -16.49 10.32 1.42
C THR A 116 -16.74 9.90 -0.02
N ILE A 117 -15.85 10.31 -0.91
CA ILE A 117 -15.85 9.86 -2.32
C ILE A 117 -14.84 8.74 -2.57
N MET A 118 -14.12 8.31 -1.53
CA MET A 118 -13.22 7.17 -1.65
C MET A 118 -14.04 5.88 -1.83
N MET A 119 -13.93 5.29 -3.01
CA MET A 119 -14.67 4.08 -3.37
C MET A 119 -13.80 2.85 -3.11
N MET A 120 -14.18 2.07 -2.10
CA MET A 120 -13.54 0.79 -1.77
C MET A 120 -14.62 -0.20 -1.28
N PRO A 121 -15.41 -0.78 -2.18
CA PRO A 121 -16.60 -1.55 -1.82
C PRO A 121 -16.37 -2.73 -0.86
N GLU A 122 -15.21 -3.37 -0.95
CA GLU A 122 -14.85 -4.51 -0.10
C GLU A 122 -13.94 -4.13 1.07
N GLY A 123 -13.47 -2.89 1.09
CA GLY A 123 -12.48 -2.43 2.06
C GLY A 123 -11.16 -3.22 2.01
N VAL A 124 -10.28 -2.95 2.97
CA VAL A 124 -9.07 -3.75 3.19
C VAL A 124 -9.39 -4.87 4.18
N PRO A 125 -9.11 -6.14 3.86
CA PRO A 125 -9.31 -7.27 4.78
C PRO A 125 -8.62 -7.03 6.13
N ALA A 126 -9.22 -7.47 7.22
CA ALA A 126 -8.69 -7.24 8.57
C ALA A 126 -7.21 -7.64 8.73
N ALA A 127 -6.82 -8.76 8.12
CA ALA A 127 -5.45 -9.26 8.18
C ALA A 127 -4.43 -8.40 7.41
N ASP A 128 -4.86 -7.51 6.52
CA ASP A 128 -4.00 -6.67 5.68
C ASP A 128 -3.93 -5.22 6.17
N ARG A 129 -4.83 -4.79 7.06
CA ARG A 129 -4.93 -3.39 7.51
C ARG A 129 -3.68 -2.91 8.23
N ILE A 130 -3.22 -3.65 9.24
CA ILE A 130 -2.00 -3.31 9.98
C ILE A 130 -0.77 -3.38 9.05
N PRO A 131 -0.56 -4.44 8.27
CA PRO A 131 0.50 -4.49 7.27
C PRO A 131 0.52 -3.31 6.31
N VAL A 132 -0.61 -2.93 5.69
CA VAL A 132 -0.63 -1.83 4.72
C VAL A 132 -0.39 -0.46 5.36
N ILE A 133 -0.85 -0.23 6.59
CA ILE A 133 -0.57 1.01 7.31
C ILE A 133 0.91 1.10 7.67
N SER A 134 1.50 0.02 8.18
CA SER A 134 2.93 -0.05 8.46
C SER A 134 3.76 0.22 7.20
N PHE A 135 3.39 -0.40 6.07
CA PHE A 135 4.01 -0.16 4.78
C PHE A 135 3.95 1.32 4.37
N ILE A 136 2.77 1.94 4.42
CA ILE A 136 2.61 3.37 4.11
C ILE A 136 3.51 4.22 5.01
N MET A 137 3.57 3.95 6.31
CA MET A 137 4.41 4.71 7.25
C MET A 137 5.90 4.59 6.93
N VAL A 138 6.37 3.40 6.57
CA VAL A 138 7.75 3.18 6.16
C VAL A 138 8.06 3.93 4.86
N GLU A 139 7.22 3.79 3.85
CA GLU A 139 7.45 4.38 2.53
C GLU A 139 7.34 5.90 2.51
N THR A 140 6.59 6.47 3.44
CA THR A 140 6.45 7.93 3.58
C THR A 140 7.40 8.54 4.61
N GLY A 141 8.35 7.78 5.15
CA GLY A 141 9.35 8.25 6.10
C GLY A 141 8.80 8.64 7.48
N ILE A 142 7.56 8.26 7.80
CA ILE A 142 6.92 8.54 9.10
C ILE A 142 7.27 7.48 10.14
N ALA A 143 7.59 6.26 9.72
CA ALA A 143 7.95 5.19 10.63
C ALA A 143 9.22 5.53 11.43
N SER A 144 9.21 5.22 12.72
CA SER A 144 10.40 5.33 13.59
C SER A 144 11.34 4.11 13.47
N TRP A 145 11.00 3.16 12.64
CA TRP A 145 11.78 1.96 12.33
C TRP A 145 12.23 1.97 10.86
N PRO A 146 13.37 1.33 10.55
CA PRO A 146 13.87 1.31 9.18
C PRO A 146 12.98 0.47 8.26
N ARG A 147 13.07 0.74 6.97
CA ARG A 147 12.56 -0.18 5.95
C ARG A 147 13.28 -1.52 6.13
N PRO A 148 12.55 -2.65 6.07
CA PRO A 148 13.21 -3.96 6.05
C PRO A 148 14.19 -4.05 4.90
N GLU A 149 15.38 -4.61 5.18
CA GLU A 149 16.34 -4.90 4.12
C GLU A 149 15.74 -5.93 3.15
N PRO A 150 15.99 -5.77 1.84
CA PRO A 150 15.57 -6.76 0.87
C PRO A 150 16.23 -8.10 1.15
N GLU A 151 15.45 -9.16 1.11
CA GLU A 151 16.01 -10.51 1.15
C GLU A 151 16.99 -10.67 -0.01
N PRO A 152 18.18 -11.19 0.21
CA PRO A 152 19.12 -11.49 -0.85
C PRO A 152 18.45 -12.36 -1.92
N VAL A 153 18.52 -11.94 -3.18
CA VAL A 153 18.02 -12.77 -4.28
C VAL A 153 18.95 -13.96 -4.42
N ASP A 154 18.48 -15.15 -4.01
CA ASP A 154 19.20 -16.37 -4.31
C ASP A 154 19.02 -16.72 -5.79
N ALA A 155 20.07 -16.51 -6.57
CA ALA A 155 20.11 -16.86 -7.99
C ALA A 155 19.88 -18.37 -8.23
N ASN A 156 20.00 -19.20 -7.19
CA ASN A 156 19.77 -20.63 -7.22
C ASN A 156 18.46 -21.03 -6.52
N ALA A 157 17.55 -20.07 -6.26
CA ALA A 157 16.28 -20.36 -5.59
C ALA A 157 15.58 -21.54 -6.28
N ASP A 158 15.29 -22.58 -5.51
CA ASP A 158 14.67 -23.81 -6.00
C ASP A 158 13.35 -23.47 -6.69
N GLN A 159 13.18 -23.96 -7.92
CA GLN A 159 11.95 -23.79 -8.70
C GLN A 159 10.71 -24.40 -8.04
N ASN A 160 10.90 -25.19 -6.97
CA ASN A 160 9.84 -25.77 -6.15
C ASN A 160 9.33 -24.86 -5.03
N VAL A 161 9.95 -23.68 -4.84
CA VAL A 161 9.48 -22.69 -3.85
C VAL A 161 8.11 -22.16 -4.28
N PRO A 162 7.12 -22.08 -3.37
CA PRO A 162 5.81 -21.54 -3.67
C PRO A 162 5.89 -20.14 -4.30
N ILE A 163 4.97 -19.83 -5.21
CA ILE A 163 4.93 -18.53 -5.91
C ILE A 163 4.96 -17.37 -4.93
N SER A 164 4.29 -17.48 -3.78
CA SER A 164 4.30 -16.47 -2.72
C SER A 164 5.69 -16.13 -2.19
N GLU A 165 6.58 -17.12 -2.05
CA GLU A 165 7.95 -16.91 -1.58
C GLU A 165 8.85 -16.37 -2.71
N ARG A 166 8.66 -16.88 -3.95
CA ARG A 166 9.32 -16.34 -5.14
C ARG A 166 8.94 -14.88 -5.42
N TYR A 167 7.75 -14.50 -5.05
CA TYR A 167 7.27 -13.14 -5.12
C TYR A 167 8.11 -12.17 -4.30
N ALA A 168 8.41 -12.49 -3.06
CA ALA A 168 9.21 -11.62 -2.18
C ALA A 168 10.59 -11.37 -2.80
N SER A 169 11.26 -12.41 -3.30
CA SER A 169 12.55 -12.27 -3.97
C SER A 169 12.48 -11.42 -5.23
N PHE A 170 11.47 -11.65 -6.08
CA PHE A 170 11.26 -10.86 -7.30
C PHE A 170 11.05 -9.37 -6.97
N TRP A 171 10.20 -9.07 -5.99
CA TRP A 171 9.92 -7.70 -5.59
C TRP A 171 11.16 -6.98 -5.08
N ASN A 172 11.90 -7.64 -4.22
CA ASN A 172 13.12 -7.06 -3.70
C ASN A 172 14.11 -6.79 -4.83
N HIS A 173 14.21 -7.69 -5.80
CA HIS A 173 15.08 -7.50 -6.95
C HIS A 173 14.66 -6.30 -7.80
N MET A 174 13.38 -6.16 -8.14
CA MET A 174 12.89 -5.05 -8.95
C MET A 174 12.94 -3.70 -8.24
N MET A 175 12.58 -3.66 -6.93
CA MET A 175 12.43 -2.40 -6.20
C MET A 175 13.76 -1.74 -5.84
N TYR A 176 14.84 -2.50 -5.69
CA TYR A 176 16.12 -1.99 -5.21
C TYR A 176 17.19 -1.92 -6.30
N ASN A 177 16.80 -2.16 -7.54
CA ASN A 177 17.69 -2.12 -8.68
C ASN A 177 17.17 -1.14 -9.75
N THR A 178 18.02 -0.88 -10.72
CA THR A 178 17.72 -0.05 -11.88
C THR A 178 17.32 -0.95 -13.04
N THR A 179 16.19 -0.68 -13.68
CA THR A 179 15.85 -1.31 -14.95
C THR A 179 16.31 -0.42 -16.08
N HIS A 180 17.30 -0.88 -16.81
CA HIS A 180 17.82 -0.19 -17.97
C HIS A 180 17.04 -0.58 -19.22
N TYR A 181 16.52 0.42 -19.94
CA TYR A 181 15.73 0.23 -21.14
C TYR A 181 16.40 0.86 -22.37
N ARG A 182 16.26 0.16 -23.47
CA ARG A 182 16.58 0.63 -24.80
C ARG A 182 15.35 0.42 -25.69
N LEU A 183 14.68 1.50 -26.06
CA LEU A 183 13.52 1.48 -26.95
C LEU A 183 13.96 1.86 -28.35
N VAL A 184 13.63 1.00 -29.32
CA VAL A 184 13.95 1.18 -30.74
C VAL A 184 12.67 1.20 -31.54
N ASN A 185 12.47 2.22 -32.38
CA ASN A 185 11.39 2.33 -33.34
C ASN A 185 11.98 2.78 -34.68
N GLY A 186 12.14 1.85 -35.61
CA GLY A 186 12.81 2.13 -36.89
C GLY A 186 14.24 2.62 -36.70
N SER A 187 14.50 3.87 -37.10
CA SER A 187 15.79 4.55 -36.90
C SER A 187 15.90 5.28 -35.57
N ASP A 188 14.80 5.44 -34.84
CA ASP A 188 14.76 6.17 -33.60
C ASP A 188 15.08 5.26 -32.42
N GLU A 189 15.91 5.76 -31.53
CA GLU A 189 16.36 5.02 -30.37
C GLU A 189 16.43 5.93 -29.15
N ILE A 190 15.93 5.46 -28.01
CA ILE A 190 16.16 6.07 -26.71
C ILE A 190 16.66 5.05 -25.71
N VAL A 191 17.51 5.52 -24.80
CA VAL A 191 17.98 4.75 -23.65
C VAL A 191 17.61 5.51 -22.39
N PHE A 192 17.05 4.80 -21.43
CA PHE A 192 16.66 5.38 -20.14
C PHE A 192 16.70 4.32 -19.03
N ASP A 193 16.82 4.79 -17.81
CA ASP A 193 16.70 3.99 -16.60
C ASP A 193 15.34 4.20 -15.97
N ALA A 194 14.69 3.13 -15.56
CA ALA A 194 13.43 3.17 -14.83
C ALA A 194 13.59 2.54 -13.44
N TYR A 195 12.87 3.10 -12.50
CA TYR A 195 12.87 2.71 -11.11
C TYR A 195 11.44 2.33 -10.71
N PHE A 196 11.23 1.06 -10.44
CA PHE A 196 9.96 0.54 -9.96
C PHE A 196 9.86 0.84 -8.47
N ASN A 197 8.95 1.72 -8.09
CA ASN A 197 8.80 2.14 -6.70
C ASN A 197 7.84 1.22 -5.96
N THR A 198 8.01 1.11 -4.66
CA THR A 198 7.21 0.22 -3.81
C THR A 198 5.74 0.63 -3.74
N ASP A 199 5.41 1.87 -4.09
CA ASP A 199 4.05 2.39 -4.17
C ASP A 199 3.30 2.03 -5.48
N GLY A 200 3.95 1.30 -6.39
CA GLY A 200 3.37 0.95 -7.69
C GLY A 200 3.64 1.99 -8.78
N SER A 201 4.32 3.09 -8.47
CA SER A 201 4.76 4.05 -9.49
C SER A 201 6.05 3.60 -10.16
N VAL A 202 6.29 4.13 -11.36
CA VAL A 202 7.58 4.03 -12.06
C VAL A 202 8.10 5.44 -12.30
N SER A 203 9.31 5.71 -11.83
CA SER A 203 10.07 6.92 -12.13
C SER A 203 11.23 6.61 -13.07
N SER A 204 11.85 7.63 -13.64
CA SER A 204 12.94 7.48 -14.60
C SER A 204 14.00 8.55 -14.40
N ASN A 205 15.22 8.30 -14.90
CA ASN A 205 16.26 9.32 -15.05
C ASN A 205 15.92 10.38 -16.10
N GLN A 206 14.84 10.20 -16.87
CA GLN A 206 14.27 11.20 -17.77
C GLN A 206 12.93 11.70 -17.22
N GLU A 207 12.80 12.98 -16.91
CA GLU A 207 11.64 13.57 -16.24
C GLU A 207 10.29 13.35 -16.96
N SER A 208 10.32 13.22 -18.30
CA SER A 208 9.11 12.96 -19.08
C SER A 208 8.59 11.54 -18.91
N ILE A 209 9.48 10.58 -18.65
CA ILE A 209 9.13 9.16 -18.59
C ILE A 209 8.72 8.79 -17.17
N ARG A 210 7.49 8.34 -17.03
CA ARG A 210 6.92 7.87 -15.78
C ARG A 210 5.93 6.75 -16.07
N GLY A 211 5.47 6.07 -15.05
CA GLY A 211 4.53 4.97 -15.25
C GLY A 211 3.99 4.42 -13.95
N PHE A 212 3.37 3.28 -14.06
CA PHE A 212 2.92 2.49 -12.93
C PHE A 212 3.08 1.00 -13.23
N TRP A 213 3.08 0.21 -12.17
CA TRP A 213 3.15 -1.23 -12.25
C TRP A 213 2.23 -1.87 -11.21
N ARG A 214 1.83 -3.09 -11.49
CA ARG A 214 1.01 -3.91 -10.59
C ARG A 214 1.26 -5.38 -10.83
N VAL A 215 0.88 -6.21 -9.88
CA VAL A 215 0.65 -7.64 -10.10
C VAL A 215 -0.84 -7.87 -10.18
N ASP A 216 -1.27 -8.58 -11.20
CA ASP A 216 -2.66 -8.97 -11.35
C ASP A 216 -2.96 -10.28 -10.57
N ALA A 217 -4.26 -10.63 -10.48
CA ALA A 217 -4.72 -11.82 -9.77
C ALA A 217 -4.26 -13.17 -10.39
N ARG A 218 -3.61 -13.12 -11.55
CA ARG A 218 -3.07 -14.30 -12.25
C ARG A 218 -1.55 -14.41 -12.11
N ASP A 219 -0.96 -13.64 -11.21
CA ASP A 219 0.48 -13.56 -10.98
C ASP A 219 1.26 -13.03 -12.20
N PHE A 220 0.67 -12.06 -12.92
CA PHE A 220 1.38 -11.31 -13.95
C PHE A 220 1.86 -9.97 -13.38
N PHE A 221 3.13 -9.69 -13.56
CA PHE A 221 3.70 -8.37 -13.40
C PHE A 221 3.38 -7.55 -14.64
N CYS A 222 2.57 -6.52 -14.48
CA CYS A 222 2.19 -5.59 -15.53
C CYS A 222 2.75 -4.21 -15.22
N TYR A 223 3.32 -3.56 -16.23
CA TYR A 223 3.73 -2.16 -16.09
C TYR A 223 3.35 -1.35 -17.33
N ALA A 224 3.19 -0.06 -17.13
CA ALA A 224 2.98 0.90 -18.18
C ALA A 224 3.98 2.05 -18.05
N LEU A 225 4.56 2.46 -19.14
CA LEU A 225 5.43 3.63 -19.25
C LEU A 225 4.78 4.67 -20.16
N TYR A 226 4.81 5.93 -19.75
CA TYR A 226 4.22 7.06 -20.45
C TYR A 226 5.23 8.17 -20.65
N GLY A 227 4.96 9.06 -21.60
CA GLY A 227 5.82 10.21 -21.89
C GLY A 227 7.13 9.82 -22.55
N LEU A 228 7.16 8.70 -23.23
CA LEU A 228 8.27 8.31 -24.09
C LEU A 228 8.46 9.35 -25.20
N PRO A 229 9.67 9.82 -25.50
CA PRO A 229 9.89 10.87 -26.49
C PRO A 229 9.79 10.40 -27.94
N ILE A 230 9.65 9.10 -28.16
CA ILE A 230 9.43 8.49 -29.48
C ILE A 230 8.18 7.60 -29.43
N GLU A 231 7.56 7.32 -30.58
CA GLU A 231 6.44 6.38 -30.64
C GLU A 231 6.87 4.92 -30.31
N PRO A 232 6.02 4.16 -29.63
CA PRO A 232 4.75 4.60 -29.05
C PRO A 232 5.01 5.47 -27.81
N PHE A 233 4.31 6.57 -27.65
CA PHE A 233 4.47 7.46 -26.48
C PHE A 233 4.01 6.80 -25.16
N GLU A 234 3.45 5.63 -25.27
CA GLU A 234 3.00 4.76 -24.18
C GLU A 234 3.39 3.32 -24.49
N PHE A 235 3.89 2.62 -23.47
CA PHE A 235 4.26 1.21 -23.57
C PHE A 235 3.67 0.43 -22.39
N VAL A 236 2.92 -0.62 -22.69
CA VAL A 236 2.28 -1.47 -21.67
C VAL A 236 2.68 -2.92 -21.90
N GLU A 237 3.13 -3.58 -20.85
CA GLU A 237 3.54 -4.97 -20.93
C GLU A 237 3.19 -5.75 -19.66
N CYS A 238 2.96 -7.05 -19.81
CA CYS A 238 2.70 -7.97 -18.72
C CYS A 238 3.53 -9.24 -18.88
N PHE A 239 4.19 -9.67 -17.80
CA PHE A 239 4.94 -10.92 -17.76
C PHE A 239 4.44 -11.82 -16.62
N PRO A 240 4.39 -13.14 -16.82
CA PRO A 240 4.24 -14.05 -15.69
C PRO A 240 5.41 -13.86 -14.71
N ILE A 241 5.16 -13.64 -13.43
CA ILE A 241 6.23 -13.46 -12.43
C ILE A 241 7.18 -14.65 -12.41
N VAL A 242 6.64 -15.87 -12.62
CA VAL A 242 7.45 -17.09 -12.73
C VAL A 242 8.53 -16.97 -13.80
N ALA A 243 8.24 -16.35 -14.94
CA ALA A 243 9.24 -16.15 -16.00
C ALA A 243 10.36 -15.19 -15.57
N MET A 244 10.04 -14.18 -14.75
CA MET A 244 11.01 -13.19 -14.26
C MET A 244 11.82 -13.66 -13.04
N SER A 245 11.40 -14.72 -12.39
CA SER A 245 12.13 -15.36 -11.27
C SER A 245 13.29 -16.25 -11.74
N ILE A 246 13.49 -16.38 -13.04
CA ILE A 246 14.59 -17.16 -13.61
C ILE A 246 15.87 -16.32 -13.53
N PRO A 247 16.99 -16.85 -13.00
CA PRO A 247 18.24 -16.10 -12.83
C PRO A 247 18.74 -15.37 -14.08
N ARG A 248 18.44 -15.90 -15.26
CA ARG A 248 18.79 -15.28 -16.56
C ARG A 248 18.17 -13.92 -16.79
N PHE A 249 17.00 -13.63 -16.20
CA PHE A 249 16.36 -12.33 -16.32
C PHE A 249 17.07 -11.24 -15.52
N ALA A 250 17.83 -11.59 -14.51
CA ALA A 250 18.57 -10.64 -13.68
C ALA A 250 19.83 -10.11 -14.37
N GLU A 251 20.40 -10.84 -15.30
CA GLU A 251 21.72 -10.55 -15.89
C GLU A 251 21.67 -10.33 -17.40
N GLU A 252 20.64 -10.81 -18.08
CA GLU A 252 20.50 -10.70 -19.54
C GLU A 252 19.43 -9.67 -19.92
N LEU A 253 19.69 -8.90 -20.97
CA LEU A 253 18.69 -8.06 -21.61
C LEU A 253 17.54 -8.93 -22.10
N TRP A 254 16.34 -8.66 -21.61
CA TRP A 254 15.14 -9.27 -22.20
C TRP A 254 14.64 -8.42 -23.37
N ARG A 255 13.93 -9.06 -24.25
CA ARG A 255 13.29 -8.41 -25.38
C ARG A 255 11.78 -8.56 -25.24
N SER A 256 11.06 -7.44 -25.24
CA SER A 256 9.62 -7.47 -25.29
C SER A 256 9.14 -7.90 -26.68
N ASN A 257 7.93 -8.42 -26.76
CA ASN A 257 7.31 -8.70 -28.04
C ASN A 257 7.16 -7.41 -28.84
N PRO A 258 7.66 -7.35 -30.09
CA PRO A 258 7.56 -6.14 -30.88
C PRO A 258 6.08 -5.82 -31.16
N VAL A 259 5.73 -4.56 -31.01
CA VAL A 259 4.48 -4.01 -31.52
C VAL A 259 4.83 -3.31 -32.85
N GLY A 260 4.65 -4.00 -33.95
CA GLY A 260 5.16 -3.53 -35.23
C GLY A 260 6.69 -3.52 -35.28
N ASP A 261 7.27 -2.39 -35.62
CA ASP A 261 8.74 -2.18 -35.70
C ASP A 261 9.35 -1.74 -34.36
N VAL A 262 8.56 -1.64 -33.30
CA VAL A 262 9.00 -1.18 -31.97
C VAL A 262 9.51 -2.33 -31.13
N THR A 263 10.68 -2.17 -30.55
CA THR A 263 11.27 -3.15 -29.64
C THR A 263 11.76 -2.45 -28.38
N LEU A 264 11.31 -2.93 -27.23
CA LEU A 264 11.88 -2.55 -25.94
C LEU A 264 12.82 -3.66 -25.47
N HIS A 265 14.05 -3.27 -25.19
CA HIS A 265 15.02 -4.14 -24.53
C HIS A 265 15.16 -3.67 -23.09
N GLY A 266 15.19 -4.59 -22.17
CA GLY A 266 15.38 -4.27 -20.77
C GLY A 266 16.44 -5.13 -20.12
N GLY A 267 17.02 -4.64 -19.05
CA GLY A 267 17.95 -5.35 -18.20
C GLY A 267 17.96 -4.77 -16.80
N ILE A 268 18.24 -5.57 -15.80
CA ILE A 268 18.30 -5.12 -14.41
C ILE A 268 19.75 -4.93 -14.01
N LEU A 269 20.09 -3.70 -13.60
CA LEU A 269 21.41 -3.34 -13.11
C LEU A 269 21.37 -3.23 -11.58
N PRO A 270 22.39 -3.69 -10.85
CA PRO A 270 22.47 -3.61 -9.41
C PRO A 270 22.42 -2.16 -8.90
N GLY A 271 21.66 -1.93 -7.85
CA GLY A 271 21.59 -0.67 -7.14
C GLY A 271 20.68 0.37 -7.81
N ARG A 272 20.47 1.45 -7.07
CA ARG A 272 19.72 2.64 -7.52
C ARG A 272 20.55 3.88 -7.25
N PRO A 273 20.53 4.89 -8.13
CA PRO A 273 21.17 6.17 -7.84
C PRO A 273 20.53 6.79 -6.58
N GLY A 274 21.37 7.17 -5.61
CA GLY A 274 20.92 7.86 -4.40
C GLY A 274 20.40 6.98 -3.27
N THR A 275 20.53 5.66 -3.33
CA THR A 275 20.24 4.73 -2.21
C THR A 275 21.53 4.29 -1.51
#